data_f83cba16a2a0ad9df2545f3e7dacb2d7
#
_entry.id   f83cba16a2a0ad9df2545f3e7dacb2d7
#
_cell.length_a   1.000
_cell.length_b   1.000
_cell.length_c   1.000
_cell.angle_alpha   90.00
_cell.angle_beta   90.00
_cell.angle_gamma   90.00
#
_symmetry.space_group_name_H-M   'P 1'
#
loop_
_entity.id
_entity.type
_entity.pdbx_description
1 polymer ?
#
loop_
_entity_poly.entity_id
_entity_poly.type
_entity_poly.pdbx_seq_one_letter_code
_entity_poly.pdbx_strand_id
1 'polypeptide(L)' 'MRSSTPAKLTVLLTPKQVAEALAISPRKLWGMTASGEIPHIRIGRCVRYPADDLQRWIDDQKEGGNE' A
#
# COMPACT_ATOMS: atom_id res chain seq x y z
N MET A 1 0.80 25.56 -11.95
CA MET A 1 0.95 25.22 -11.57
C MET A 1 1.33 24.79 -11.27
N ARG A 2 1.48 24.74 -11.15
CA ARG A 2 1.84 24.44 -10.83
C ARG A 2 1.99 23.95 -10.03
N SER A 3 2.34 23.83 -10.24
CA SER A 3 2.61 23.50 -9.51
C SER A 3 2.44 23.39 -8.55
N SER A 4 2.03 23.49 -8.50
CA SER A 4 1.40 23.35 -7.29
C SER A 4 1.42 22.00 -6.72
N THR A 5 1.97 21.09 -7.31
CA THR A 5 2.06 19.75 -6.77
C THR A 5 3.07 19.70 -5.66
N PRO A 6 2.68 19.35 -4.46
CA PRO A 6 3.63 19.24 -3.38
C PRO A 6 4.61 18.13 -3.67
N ALA A 7 5.82 18.34 -3.27
CA ALA A 7 6.83 17.35 -3.50
C ALA A 7 6.52 16.05 -2.78
N LYS A 8 5.69 16.13 -1.75
CA LYS A 8 5.41 14.95 -0.98
C LYS A 8 4.13 14.24 -1.33
N LEU A 9 3.55 14.59 -2.42
CA LEU A 9 2.31 13.93 -2.79
C LEU A 9 2.60 12.48 -3.15
N THR A 10 2.16 11.59 -2.34
CA THR A 10 2.41 10.17 -2.52
C THR A 10 1.42 9.56 -3.48
N VAL A 11 1.88 8.70 -4.33
CA VAL A 11 1.01 7.94 -5.20
C VAL A 11 0.22 6.96 -4.36
N LEU A 12 -1.06 6.85 -4.63
CA LEU A 12 -1.92 5.91 -3.94
C LEU A 12 -2.28 4.78 -4.89
N LEU A 13 -2.13 3.57 -4.43
CA LEU A 13 -2.38 2.39 -5.24
C LEU A 13 -3.73 1.78 -4.91
N THR A 14 -4.35 1.18 -5.92
CA THR A 14 -5.60 0.48 -5.70
C THR A 14 -5.35 -0.89 -5.12
N PRO A 15 -6.37 -1.52 -4.52
CA PRO A 15 -6.19 -2.88 -4.01
C PRO A 15 -5.74 -3.84 -5.09
N LYS A 16 -6.27 -3.69 -6.30
CA LYS A 16 -5.87 -4.57 -7.39
C LYS A 16 -4.40 -4.42 -7.72
N GLN A 17 -3.92 -3.18 -7.77
CA GLN A 17 -2.52 -2.94 -8.06
C GLN A 17 -1.63 -3.53 -6.97
N VAL A 18 -2.03 -3.40 -5.72
CA VAL A 18 -1.23 -3.92 -4.62
C VAL A 18 -1.22 -5.45 -4.62
N ALA A 19 -2.38 -6.06 -4.85
CA ALA A 19 -2.43 -7.52 -4.89
C ALA A 19 -1.51 -8.05 -5.98
N GLU A 20 -1.51 -7.39 -7.13
CA GLU A 20 -0.64 -7.80 -8.21
C GLU A 20 0.82 -7.58 -7.88
N ALA A 21 1.13 -6.43 -7.29
CA ALA A 21 2.50 -6.11 -6.94
C ALA A 21 3.05 -7.07 -5.90
N LEU A 22 2.23 -7.48 -4.97
CA LEU A 22 2.66 -8.40 -3.92
C LEU A 22 2.50 -9.85 -4.32
N ALA A 23 1.87 -10.10 -5.45
CA ALA A 23 1.63 -11.44 -5.96
C ALA A 23 0.82 -12.27 -4.98
N ILE A 24 -0.20 -11.67 -4.40
CA ILE A 24 -1.10 -12.36 -3.48
C ILE A 24 -2.52 -12.21 -4.00
N SER A 25 -3.41 -13.04 -3.50
CA SER A 25 -4.80 -12.97 -3.94
C SER A 25 -5.47 -11.73 -3.36
N PRO A 26 -6.50 -11.23 -4.03
CA PRO A 26 -7.26 -10.11 -3.48
C PRO A 26 -7.85 -10.42 -2.11
N ARG A 27 -8.25 -11.67 -1.89
CA ARG A 27 -8.81 -12.07 -0.63
C ARG A 27 -7.77 -11.98 0.49
N LYS A 28 -6.56 -12.41 0.19
CA LYS A 28 -5.48 -12.32 1.16
C LYS A 28 -5.20 -10.86 1.50
N LEU A 29 -5.12 -10.02 0.48
CA LEU A 29 -4.88 -8.61 0.71
C LEU A 29 -5.98 -8.00 1.55
N TRP A 30 -7.22 -8.36 1.27
CA TRP A 30 -8.34 -7.81 2.01
C TRP A 30 -8.25 -8.19 3.49
N GLY A 31 -7.86 -9.43 3.78
CA GLY A 31 -7.68 -9.85 5.16
C GLY A 31 -6.62 -9.05 5.88
N MET A 32 -5.52 -8.79 5.21
CA MET A 32 -4.44 -8.00 5.79
C MET A 32 -4.86 -6.56 6.02
N THR A 33 -5.65 -6.02 5.10
CA THR A 33 -6.15 -4.67 5.25
C THR A 33 -7.13 -4.57 6.41
N ALA A 34 -8.01 -5.55 6.51
CA ALA A 34 -9.02 -5.54 7.56
C ALA A 34 -8.39 -5.66 8.94
N SER A 35 -7.30 -6.41 9.04
CA SER A 35 -6.64 -6.58 10.32
C SER A 35 -5.68 -5.45 10.66
N GLY A 36 -5.43 -4.57 9.71
CA GLY A 36 -4.52 -3.46 9.94
C GLY A 36 -3.07 -3.81 9.80
N GLU A 37 -2.77 -4.96 9.22
CA GLU A 37 -1.39 -5.36 9.06
C GLU A 37 -0.65 -4.59 7.99
N ILE A 38 -1.33 -4.02 7.04
CA ILE A 38 -0.73 -3.37 5.89
C ILE A 38 -1.14 -1.91 5.86
N PRO A 39 -0.22 -0.99 5.55
CA PRO A 39 -0.58 0.43 5.54
C PRO A 39 -1.60 0.74 4.47
N HIS A 40 -2.65 1.43 4.85
CA HIS A 40 -3.71 1.80 3.92
C HIS A 40 -4.46 3.01 4.46
N ILE A 41 -5.22 3.65 3.57
CA ILE A 41 -6.10 4.73 3.98
C ILE A 41 -7.46 4.51 3.34
N ARG A 42 -8.47 5.15 3.92
CA ARG A 42 -9.79 5.10 3.35
C ARG A 42 -10.18 6.45 2.84
N ILE A 43 -10.68 6.50 1.63
CA ILE A 43 -11.19 7.72 1.04
C ILE A 43 -12.63 7.42 0.66
N GLY A 44 -13.57 7.89 1.48
CA GLY A 44 -14.96 7.54 1.27
C GLY A 44 -15.12 6.04 1.43
N ARG A 45 -15.53 5.37 0.38
CA ARG A 45 -15.67 3.93 0.41
C ARG A 45 -14.51 3.21 -0.23
N CYS A 46 -13.52 3.97 -0.67
CA CYS A 46 -12.40 3.38 -1.37
C CYS A 46 -11.24 3.17 -0.42
N VAL A 47 -10.55 2.07 -0.61
CA VAL A 47 -9.32 1.81 0.13
C VAL A 47 -8.17 2.03 -0.82
N ARG A 48 -7.16 2.74 -0.36
CA ARG A 48 -5.97 2.98 -1.17
C ARG A 48 -4.74 2.74 -0.31
N TYR A 49 -3.64 2.46 -0.96
CA TYR A 49 -2.41 2.11 -0.28
C TYR A 49 -1.32 3.11 -0.66
N PRO A 50 -0.82 3.89 0.30
CA PRO A 50 0.24 4.86 -0.01
C PRO A 50 1.50 4.13 -0.46
N ALA A 51 1.98 4.47 -1.64
CA ALA A 51 3.10 3.74 -2.22
C ALA A 51 4.36 3.81 -1.35
N ASP A 52 4.64 4.98 -0.78
CA ASP A 52 5.82 5.13 0.05
C ASP A 52 5.75 4.26 1.30
N ASP A 53 4.61 4.27 1.96
CA ASP A 53 4.43 3.48 3.17
C ASP A 53 4.46 2.00 2.85
N LEU A 54 3.86 1.63 1.71
CA LEU A 54 3.87 0.25 1.30
C LEU A 54 5.28 -0.24 1.03
N GLN A 55 6.09 0.60 0.42
CA GLN A 55 7.46 0.22 0.14
C GLN A 55 8.23 -0.02 1.44
N ARG A 56 8.03 0.82 2.43
CA ARG A 56 8.65 0.62 3.73
C ARG A 56 8.19 -0.66 4.37
N TRP A 57 6.90 -0.94 4.27
CA TRP A 57 6.34 -2.17 4.82
C TRP A 57 6.96 -3.39 4.15
N ILE A 58 7.13 -3.34 2.83
CA ILE A 58 7.76 -4.43 2.10
C ILE A 58 9.20 -4.61 2.56
N ASP A 59 9.91 -3.52 2.72
CA ASP A 59 11.30 -3.59 3.15
C ASP A 59 11.43 -4.22 4.53
N ASP A 60 10.49 -3.92 5.41
CA ASP A 60 10.47 -4.54 6.73
C ASP A 60 10.25 -6.04 6.65
N GLN A 61 9.41 -6.48 5.72
CA GLN A 61 9.17 -7.91 5.54
C GLN A 61 10.43 -8.59 5.04
N LYS A 62 11.14 -7.93 4.14
CA LYS A 62 12.35 -8.49 3.62
C LYS A 62 13.37 -8.73 4.69
N GLU A 63 13.47 -7.79 5.58
CA GLU A 63 14.40 -7.91 6.61
C GLU A 63 14.17 -9.10 7.46
N GLY A 64 12.97 -9.36 7.80
CA GLY A 64 12.65 -10.51 8.59
C GLY A 64 12.86 -11.79 7.85
N GLY A 65 12.69 -11.78 6.56
CA GLY A 65 12.80 -12.96 5.80
C GLY A 65 14.16 -13.34 5.40
N ASN A 66 15.07 -12.47 5.68
CA ASN A 66 16.26 -12.69 5.18
C ASN A 66 17.12 -13.55 5.88
N GLU A 67 16.99 -13.90 6.34
CA GLU A 67 17.82 -14.60 6.79
C GLU A 67 18.04 -15.46 6.56
#